data_6298546d3452f88dd01ea995e5435ec7
#
_entry.id   6298546d3452f88dd01ea995e5435ec7
#
_cell.length_a   1.000
_cell.length_b   1.000
_cell.length_c   1.000
_cell.angle_alpha   90.00
_cell.angle_beta   90.00
_cell.angle_gamma   90.00
#
_symmetry.space_group_name_H-M   'P 1'
#
loop_
_entity.id
_entity.type
_entity.pdbx_description
1 polymer ?
#
loop_
_entity_poly.entity_id
_entity_poly.type
_entity_poly.pdbx_seq_one_letter_code
_entity_poly.pdbx_strand_id
1 'polypeptide(L)'
;MAGITLCTARQVVPMIYAYTTPEIARHNGWTKIGYTEQSVDKRLKQQTHTADVLYHEEWRGNAVYDDGSGEVFTDHDFHAYLRKLNVENDRKNEWFHLDGEQSRRYFQDFRMNRGRVKLDAAISYTLRKEQAEAVAQTKAYYQSHPGGEFLWNAKPRFGKTLSVYDFCKQVDAQTVLIVTNRPAIANSWYSDYVRFLGRESGYLFVSHVDALAGQPHVLDEQGYLDAAAQGEELYKRIEFVSLQDMKGSKYFGGEYDKLQHLTELNWDVLVIDEEIGRAHV
;
A
#
# COMPACT_ATOMS: atom_id res chain seq x y z
N MET A 1 -3.02 -12.06 62.97
CA MET A 1 -2.57 -12.31 61.57
C MET A 1 -3.05 -11.13 60.78
N ALA A 2 -2.14 -10.29 60.28
CA ALA A 2 -2.50 -9.16 59.44
C ALA A 2 -2.75 -9.68 58.03
N GLY A 3 -3.97 -9.48 57.52
CA GLY A 3 -4.35 -9.86 56.17
C GLY A 3 -3.62 -8.98 55.16
N ILE A 4 -2.94 -9.58 54.19
CA ILE A 4 -2.34 -8.89 53.04
C ILE A 4 -3.48 -8.57 52.09
N THR A 5 -3.85 -7.29 51.95
CA THR A 5 -4.77 -6.83 50.94
C THR A 5 -3.97 -6.64 49.65
N LEU A 6 -4.14 -7.54 48.69
CA LEU A 6 -3.61 -7.37 47.32
C LEU A 6 -4.45 -6.31 46.63
N CYS A 7 -3.90 -5.11 46.46
CA CYS A 7 -4.47 -4.13 45.56
C CYS A 7 -4.27 -4.64 44.12
N THR A 8 -5.36 -5.02 43.44
CA THR A 8 -5.34 -5.27 42.02
C THR A 8 -4.94 -3.97 41.30
N ALA A 9 -3.81 -3.98 40.60
CA ALA A 9 -3.43 -2.86 39.75
C ALA A 9 -4.56 -2.62 38.76
N ARG A 10 -5.12 -1.39 38.78
CA ARG A 10 -6.13 -0.99 37.81
C ARG A 10 -5.46 -1.06 36.45
N GLN A 11 -5.88 -2.01 35.61
CA GLN A 11 -5.37 -2.13 34.26
C GLN A 11 -5.84 -0.88 33.50
N VAL A 12 -4.93 0.05 33.22
CA VAL A 12 -5.23 1.27 32.48
C VAL A 12 -5.30 0.87 31.01
N VAL A 13 -6.47 0.99 30.41
CA VAL A 13 -6.63 0.79 28.96
C VAL A 13 -6.14 2.07 28.29
N PRO A 14 -5.10 1.98 27.47
CA PRO A 14 -4.61 3.16 26.74
C PRO A 14 -5.63 3.64 25.71
N MET A 15 -5.55 4.91 25.35
CA MET A 15 -6.49 5.56 24.45
C MET A 15 -5.80 6.32 23.34
N ILE A 16 -6.38 6.25 22.14
CA ILE A 16 -6.13 7.20 21.04
C ILE A 16 -7.19 8.28 21.12
N TYR A 17 -6.79 9.50 20.85
CA TYR A 17 -7.69 10.65 20.77
C TYR A 17 -7.33 11.53 19.58
N ALA A 18 -8.31 12.23 19.07
CA ALA A 18 -8.16 13.17 17.98
C ALA A 18 -8.79 14.52 18.31
N TYR A 19 -8.13 15.61 17.92
CA TYR A 19 -8.65 16.95 18.12
C TYR A 19 -8.19 17.90 17.02
N THR A 20 -8.95 18.99 16.88
CA THR A 20 -8.66 20.12 15.99
C THR A 20 -8.43 21.40 16.80
N THR A 21 -7.81 22.37 16.18
CA THR A 21 -7.58 23.72 16.77
C THR A 21 -8.11 24.78 15.81
N PRO A 22 -9.41 25.08 15.84
CA PRO A 22 -10.09 25.87 14.82
C PRO A 22 -9.58 27.31 14.72
N GLU A 23 -8.97 27.85 15.77
CA GLU A 23 -8.43 29.22 15.76
C GLU A 23 -7.06 29.34 15.06
N ILE A 24 -6.42 28.22 14.77
CA ILE A 24 -5.11 28.20 14.11
C ILE A 24 -5.28 27.97 12.62
N ALA A 25 -5.24 29.02 11.82
CA ALA A 25 -5.50 28.95 10.38
C ALA A 25 -4.64 27.90 9.62
N ARG A 26 -3.39 27.69 10.02
CA ARG A 26 -2.51 26.66 9.43
C ARG A 26 -2.95 25.23 9.72
N HIS A 27 -3.85 25.01 10.69
CA HIS A 27 -4.41 23.69 11.03
C HIS A 27 -5.79 23.46 10.42
N ASN A 28 -6.24 24.36 9.55
CA ASN A 28 -7.53 24.17 8.86
C ASN A 28 -7.47 22.93 7.96
N GLY A 29 -8.40 22.00 8.15
CA GLY A 29 -8.41 20.69 7.47
C GLY A 29 -7.44 19.65 8.06
N TRP A 30 -6.80 19.95 9.19
CA TRP A 30 -5.86 19.06 9.89
C TRP A 30 -6.42 18.60 11.23
N THR A 31 -6.27 17.30 11.49
CA THR A 31 -6.62 16.69 12.77
C THR A 31 -5.36 16.16 13.44
N LYS A 32 -5.16 16.48 14.70
CA LYS A 32 -4.08 15.90 15.50
C LYS A 32 -4.55 14.61 16.16
N ILE A 33 -3.71 13.58 16.07
CA ILE A 33 -3.98 12.26 16.61
C ILE A 33 -2.88 11.90 17.61
N GLY A 34 -3.26 11.57 18.85
CA GLY A 34 -2.33 11.28 19.93
C GLY A 34 -2.74 10.09 20.76
N TYR A 35 -1.82 9.66 21.63
CA TYR A 35 -1.95 8.51 22.54
C TYR A 35 -1.82 8.93 23.98
N THR A 36 -2.52 8.24 24.87
CA THR A 36 -2.37 8.43 26.32
C THR A 36 -2.74 7.18 27.10
N GLU A 37 -1.98 6.94 28.17
CA GLU A 37 -2.31 5.98 29.24
C GLU A 37 -3.01 6.65 30.42
N GLN A 38 -3.25 7.96 30.33
CA GLN A 38 -3.95 8.76 31.32
C GLN A 38 -5.35 9.14 30.81
N SER A 39 -6.09 9.92 31.60
CA SER A 39 -7.31 10.55 31.11
C SER A 39 -7.02 11.46 29.92
N VAL A 40 -7.78 11.29 28.82
CA VAL A 40 -7.68 12.13 27.62
C VAL A 40 -7.86 13.60 27.98
N ASP A 41 -8.81 13.93 28.84
CA ASP A 41 -9.08 15.33 29.27
C ASP A 41 -7.86 15.96 29.96
N LYS A 42 -7.17 15.19 30.80
CA LYS A 42 -5.94 15.65 31.44
C LYS A 42 -4.83 15.85 30.42
N ARG A 43 -4.70 14.94 29.46
CA ARG A 43 -3.67 15.00 28.41
C ARG A 43 -3.90 16.18 27.47
N LEU A 44 -5.14 16.39 27.00
CA LEU A 44 -5.50 17.53 26.17
C LEU A 44 -5.24 18.85 26.89
N LYS A 45 -5.64 19.00 28.14
CA LYS A 45 -5.33 20.19 28.94
C LYS A 45 -3.83 20.45 29.04
N GLN A 46 -3.01 19.42 29.26
CA GLN A 46 -1.56 19.57 29.30
C GLN A 46 -0.97 20.06 27.97
N GLN A 47 -1.48 19.57 26.84
CA GLN A 47 -0.98 19.94 25.52
C GLN A 47 -1.42 21.33 25.08
N THR A 48 -2.63 21.75 25.43
CA THR A 48 -3.22 23.00 24.96
C THR A 48 -3.05 24.15 25.96
N HIS A 49 -2.95 23.87 27.25
CA HIS A 49 -2.84 24.88 28.30
C HIS A 49 -1.52 25.69 28.23
N THR A 50 -0.45 25.10 27.69
CA THR A 50 0.84 25.78 27.54
C THR A 50 0.80 26.83 26.41
N ALA A 51 -0.20 26.78 25.53
CA ALA A 51 -0.32 27.65 24.36
C ALA A 51 -1.59 28.50 24.36
N ASP A 52 -2.46 28.38 25.38
CA ASP A 52 -3.79 29.04 25.47
C ASP A 52 -4.63 28.89 24.19
N VAL A 53 -4.59 27.69 23.58
CA VAL A 53 -5.25 27.40 22.29
C VAL A 53 -6.55 26.68 22.54
N LEU A 54 -7.64 27.18 21.96
CA LEU A 54 -8.91 26.46 21.94
C LEU A 54 -8.78 25.20 21.04
N TYR A 55 -9.24 24.09 21.58
CA TYR A 55 -9.30 22.83 20.87
C TYR A 55 -10.73 22.27 20.84
N HIS A 56 -11.02 21.53 19.80
CA HIS A 56 -12.23 20.73 19.68
C HIS A 56 -11.86 19.26 19.64
N GLU A 57 -12.29 18.48 20.64
CA GLU A 57 -12.10 17.03 20.60
C GLU A 57 -13.05 16.42 19.57
N GLU A 58 -12.51 15.74 18.58
CA GLU A 58 -13.26 15.09 17.51
C GLU A 58 -13.78 13.71 17.96
N TRP A 59 -12.88 12.94 18.58
CA TRP A 59 -13.21 11.62 19.11
C TRP A 59 -12.09 11.09 20.01
N ARG A 60 -12.46 10.05 20.78
CA ARG A 60 -11.53 9.20 21.54
C ARG A 60 -11.95 7.74 21.46
N GLY A 61 -11.00 6.81 21.63
CA GLY A 61 -11.28 5.38 21.62
C GLY A 61 -10.16 4.57 22.29
N ASN A 62 -10.51 3.38 22.75
CA ASN A 62 -9.54 2.47 23.35
C ASN A 62 -8.50 2.03 22.32
N ALA A 63 -7.22 2.09 22.69
CA ALA A 63 -6.11 1.62 21.87
C ALA A 63 -5.96 0.08 21.97
N VAL A 64 -7.02 -0.64 21.66
CA VAL A 64 -7.12 -2.10 21.69
C VAL A 64 -7.77 -2.58 20.41
N TYR A 65 -7.25 -3.66 19.81
CA TYR A 65 -7.87 -4.26 18.61
C TYR A 65 -9.24 -4.88 18.93
N ASP A 66 -10.15 -4.82 17.95
CA ASP A 66 -11.53 -5.30 18.08
C ASP A 66 -11.70 -6.81 17.73
N ASP A 67 -10.63 -7.58 17.83
CA ASP A 67 -10.62 -9.02 17.53
C ASP A 67 -10.76 -9.93 18.76
N GLY A 68 -10.98 -9.32 19.93
CA GLY A 68 -11.12 -10.05 21.20
C GLY A 68 -9.80 -10.50 21.82
N SER A 69 -8.64 -10.21 21.21
CA SER A 69 -7.32 -10.57 21.75
C SER A 69 -6.93 -9.78 23.01
N GLY A 70 -7.49 -8.57 23.17
CA GLY A 70 -7.08 -7.64 24.20
C GLY A 70 -5.71 -6.99 23.94
N GLU A 71 -5.10 -7.23 22.77
CA GLU A 71 -3.82 -6.64 22.40
C GLU A 71 -3.94 -5.14 22.19
N VAL A 72 -3.00 -4.40 22.76
CA VAL A 72 -2.94 -2.94 22.71
C VAL A 72 -2.02 -2.49 21.57
N PHE A 73 -2.29 -1.29 21.03
CA PHE A 73 -1.46 -0.62 20.03
C PHE A 73 -1.18 0.84 20.46
N THR A 74 -0.29 1.49 19.75
CA THR A 74 0.10 2.88 19.99
C THR A 74 -0.40 3.81 18.87
N ASP A 75 -0.26 5.13 19.08
CA ASP A 75 -0.46 6.11 18.02
C ASP A 75 0.50 5.90 16.84
N HIS A 76 1.73 5.44 17.10
CA HIS A 76 2.69 5.13 16.04
C HIS A 76 2.18 4.07 15.07
N ASP A 77 1.50 3.03 15.55
CA ASP A 77 0.90 1.98 14.75
C ASP A 77 -0.24 2.55 13.89
N PHE A 78 -1.10 3.37 14.49
CA PHE A 78 -2.19 4.02 13.77
C PHE A 78 -1.67 5.08 12.78
N HIS A 79 -0.66 5.87 13.14
CA HIS A 79 0.00 6.81 12.22
C HIS A 79 0.65 6.08 11.03
N ALA A 80 1.27 4.93 11.25
CA ALA A 80 1.82 4.10 10.18
C ALA A 80 0.71 3.62 9.21
N TYR A 81 -0.45 3.24 9.76
CA TYR A 81 -1.62 2.87 8.96
C TYR A 81 -2.14 4.04 8.12
N LEU A 82 -2.29 5.25 8.68
CA LEU A 82 -2.73 6.43 7.94
C LEU A 82 -1.73 6.81 6.82
N ARG A 83 -0.44 6.67 7.08
CA ARG A 83 0.59 6.88 6.05
C ARG A 83 0.50 5.84 4.93
N LYS A 84 0.19 4.56 5.24
CA LYS A 84 -0.07 3.53 4.22
C LYS A 84 -1.30 3.84 3.37
N LEU A 85 -2.26 4.63 3.90
CA LEU A 85 -3.42 5.14 3.15
C LEU A 85 -3.12 6.44 2.39
N ASN A 86 -1.86 6.89 2.36
CA ASN A 86 -1.43 8.17 1.76
C ASN A 86 -2.14 9.41 2.34
N VAL A 87 -2.56 9.36 3.58
CA VAL A 87 -3.04 10.55 4.26
C VAL A 87 -1.87 11.50 4.47
N GLU A 88 -1.98 12.72 3.95
CA GLU A 88 -0.95 13.75 4.11
C GLU A 88 -0.69 14.01 5.59
N ASN A 89 0.58 14.07 5.98
CA ASN A 89 0.99 14.13 7.36
C ASN A 89 2.11 15.15 7.58
N ASP A 90 1.94 16.02 8.56
CA ASP A 90 3.06 16.78 9.14
C ASP A 90 3.87 15.86 10.06
N ARG A 91 4.94 15.26 9.52
CA ARG A 91 5.78 14.26 10.20
C ARG A 91 6.35 14.72 11.54
N LYS A 92 6.37 16.04 11.80
CA LYS A 92 6.94 16.61 13.03
C LYS A 92 5.95 16.66 14.19
N ASN A 93 4.64 16.76 13.91
CA ASN A 93 3.66 17.18 14.92
C ASN A 93 2.43 16.28 15.04
N GLU A 94 2.40 15.10 14.47
CA GLU A 94 1.28 14.14 14.56
C GLU A 94 -0.04 14.70 13.96
N TRP A 95 0.05 15.65 13.04
CA TRP A 95 -1.08 16.23 12.32
C TRP A 95 -1.28 15.52 10.99
N PHE A 96 -2.53 15.20 10.69
CA PHE A 96 -2.94 14.54 9.45
C PHE A 96 -3.99 15.39 8.74
N HIS A 97 -3.85 15.54 7.42
CA HIS A 97 -4.78 16.30 6.59
C HIS A 97 -6.04 15.47 6.31
N LEU A 98 -6.94 15.46 7.26
CA LEU A 98 -8.24 14.80 7.23
C LEU A 98 -9.15 15.42 8.31
N ASP A 99 -10.46 15.31 8.13
CA ASP A 99 -11.42 15.76 9.11
C ASP A 99 -11.63 14.74 10.24
N GLY A 100 -12.34 15.16 11.29
CA GLY A 100 -12.59 14.35 12.48
C GLY A 100 -13.38 13.07 12.17
N GLU A 101 -14.37 13.14 11.27
CA GLU A 101 -15.18 11.98 10.90
C GLU A 101 -14.38 10.96 10.09
N GLN A 102 -13.60 11.41 9.12
CA GLN A 102 -12.70 10.56 8.35
C GLN A 102 -11.67 9.89 9.24
N SER A 103 -11.05 10.65 10.17
CA SER A 103 -10.08 10.11 11.11
C SER A 103 -10.68 9.03 12.02
N ARG A 104 -11.94 9.23 12.46
CA ARG A 104 -12.69 8.25 13.26
C ARG A 104 -12.97 6.96 12.48
N ARG A 105 -13.38 7.08 11.21
CA ARG A 105 -13.61 5.91 10.33
C ARG A 105 -12.33 5.09 10.15
N TYR A 106 -11.23 5.76 9.85
CA TYR A 106 -9.93 5.09 9.73
C TYR A 106 -9.49 4.43 11.03
N PHE A 107 -9.77 5.04 12.18
CA PHE A 107 -9.48 4.43 13.47
C PHE A 107 -10.33 3.16 13.73
N GLN A 108 -11.59 3.17 13.37
CA GLN A 108 -12.45 1.98 13.47
C GLN A 108 -11.96 0.87 12.53
N ASP A 109 -11.63 1.19 11.29
CA ASP A 109 -11.09 0.23 10.33
C ASP A 109 -9.76 -0.34 10.79
N PHE A 110 -8.88 0.50 11.32
CA PHE A 110 -7.61 0.09 11.90
C PHE A 110 -7.80 -0.93 13.03
N ARG A 111 -8.69 -0.66 13.96
CA ARG A 111 -8.98 -1.57 15.08
C ARG A 111 -9.55 -2.91 14.62
N MET A 112 -10.53 -2.88 13.72
CA MET A 112 -11.20 -4.09 13.21
C MET A 112 -10.26 -4.96 12.37
N ASN A 113 -9.35 -4.35 11.63
CA ASN A 113 -8.49 -5.05 10.67
C ASN A 113 -7.03 -5.16 11.13
N ARG A 114 -6.71 -4.87 12.39
CA ARG A 114 -5.34 -4.88 12.98
C ARG A 114 -4.35 -4.05 12.16
N GLY A 115 -4.77 -2.88 11.68
CA GLY A 115 -3.94 -2.03 10.84
C GLY A 115 -3.64 -2.61 9.46
N ARG A 116 -4.31 -3.69 9.09
CA ARG A 116 -4.29 -4.17 7.70
C ARG A 116 -5.19 -3.24 6.90
N VAL A 117 -4.64 -2.66 5.85
CA VAL A 117 -5.46 -1.89 4.92
C VAL A 117 -6.37 -2.86 4.20
N LYS A 118 -7.70 -2.72 4.37
CA LYS A 118 -8.62 -3.41 3.47
C LYS A 118 -8.41 -2.84 2.09
N LEU A 119 -8.00 -3.70 1.17
CA LEU A 119 -8.16 -3.41 -0.24
C LEU A 119 -9.65 -3.37 -0.53
N ASP A 120 -10.10 -2.35 -1.24
CA ASP A 120 -11.37 -2.48 -1.95
C ASP A 120 -11.26 -3.75 -2.79
N ALA A 121 -12.23 -4.65 -2.62
CA ALA A 121 -12.23 -5.89 -3.38
C ALA A 121 -12.08 -5.56 -4.86
N ALA A 122 -11.22 -6.29 -5.55
CA ALA A 122 -10.97 -6.05 -6.96
C ALA A 122 -12.29 -6.03 -7.73
N ILE A 123 -12.45 -5.04 -8.59
CA ILE A 123 -13.69 -4.87 -9.35
C ILE A 123 -13.83 -6.05 -10.30
N SER A 124 -14.99 -6.70 -10.29
CA SER A 124 -15.34 -7.68 -11.30
C SER A 124 -15.31 -7.01 -12.69
N TYR A 125 -14.61 -7.62 -13.63
CA TYR A 125 -14.49 -7.11 -14.98
C TYR A 125 -14.77 -8.20 -16.02
N THR A 126 -15.16 -7.77 -17.20
CA THR A 126 -15.26 -8.63 -18.38
C THR A 126 -14.39 -8.02 -19.47
N LEU A 127 -13.49 -8.82 -20.03
CA LEU A 127 -12.69 -8.38 -21.16
C LEU A 127 -13.57 -8.08 -22.36
N ARG A 128 -13.27 -7.03 -23.09
CA ARG A 128 -13.85 -6.80 -24.41
C ARG A 128 -13.41 -7.92 -25.37
N LYS A 129 -14.15 -8.15 -26.43
CA LYS A 129 -13.89 -9.23 -27.37
C LYS A 129 -12.43 -9.23 -27.87
N GLU A 130 -11.93 -8.09 -28.27
CA GLU A 130 -10.56 -7.95 -28.81
C GLU A 130 -9.49 -8.22 -27.72
N GLN A 131 -9.78 -7.87 -26.48
CA GLN A 131 -8.90 -8.16 -25.34
C GLN A 131 -8.89 -9.66 -25.05
N ALA A 132 -10.06 -10.28 -24.99
CA ALA A 132 -10.19 -11.71 -24.75
C ALA A 132 -9.53 -12.55 -25.85
N GLU A 133 -9.65 -12.15 -27.12
CA GLU A 133 -8.98 -12.78 -28.25
C GLU A 133 -7.45 -12.67 -28.14
N ALA A 134 -6.92 -11.48 -27.79
CA ALA A 134 -5.49 -11.28 -27.61
C ALA A 134 -4.94 -12.12 -26.47
N VAL A 135 -5.63 -12.14 -25.33
CA VAL A 135 -5.26 -12.96 -24.17
C VAL A 135 -5.28 -14.44 -24.51
N ALA A 136 -6.32 -14.93 -25.18
CA ALA A 136 -6.44 -16.33 -25.57
C ALA A 136 -5.33 -16.78 -26.54
N GLN A 137 -5.00 -15.94 -27.54
CA GLN A 137 -3.91 -16.20 -28.47
C GLN A 137 -2.55 -16.23 -27.77
N THR A 138 -2.29 -15.25 -26.87
CA THR A 138 -1.05 -15.20 -26.09
C THR A 138 -0.93 -16.42 -25.19
N LYS A 139 -2.00 -16.83 -24.53
CA LYS A 139 -2.02 -18.01 -23.67
C LYS A 139 -1.71 -19.30 -24.47
N ALA A 140 -2.32 -19.47 -25.62
CA ALA A 140 -2.06 -20.63 -26.46
C ALA A 140 -0.60 -20.67 -26.94
N TYR A 141 -0.04 -19.51 -27.31
CA TYR A 141 1.36 -19.38 -27.67
C TYR A 141 2.29 -19.68 -26.49
N TYR A 142 2.05 -19.07 -25.34
CA TYR A 142 2.82 -19.29 -24.12
C TYR A 142 2.92 -20.78 -23.73
N GLN A 143 1.79 -21.49 -23.83
CA GLN A 143 1.73 -22.93 -23.50
C GLN A 143 2.50 -23.81 -24.50
N SER A 144 2.61 -23.38 -25.75
CA SER A 144 3.25 -24.16 -26.81
C SER A 144 4.70 -23.75 -27.10
N HIS A 145 5.16 -22.60 -26.60
CA HIS A 145 6.48 -22.04 -26.86
C HIS A 145 7.13 -21.56 -25.56
N PRO A 146 7.67 -22.44 -24.73
CA PRO A 146 8.38 -22.05 -23.52
C PRO A 146 9.52 -21.07 -23.83
N GLY A 147 9.53 -19.90 -23.14
CA GLY A 147 10.50 -18.83 -23.39
C GLY A 147 10.30 -18.07 -24.70
N GLY A 148 9.18 -18.26 -25.37
CA GLY A 148 8.85 -17.56 -26.61
C GLY A 148 8.46 -16.10 -26.40
N GLU A 149 8.57 -15.28 -27.45
CA GLU A 149 8.21 -13.87 -27.45
C GLU A 149 6.90 -13.66 -28.21
N PHE A 150 5.99 -12.86 -27.64
CA PHE A 150 4.71 -12.53 -28.27
C PHE A 150 4.48 -11.01 -28.29
N LEU A 151 4.24 -10.46 -29.48
CA LEU A 151 4.06 -9.01 -29.68
C LEU A 151 2.57 -8.65 -29.76
N TRP A 152 2.14 -7.73 -28.90
CA TRP A 152 0.83 -7.10 -29.00
C TRP A 152 0.91 -5.77 -29.78
N ASN A 153 0.35 -5.72 -30.98
CA ASN A 153 0.15 -4.47 -31.71
C ASN A 153 -1.19 -3.83 -31.23
N ALA A 154 -1.18 -3.30 -30.01
CA ALA A 154 -2.36 -2.76 -29.38
C ALA A 154 -2.50 -1.25 -29.60
N LYS A 155 -3.65 -0.82 -30.13
CA LYS A 155 -3.99 0.60 -30.32
C LYS A 155 -4.09 1.33 -28.95
N PRO A 156 -3.94 2.67 -28.94
CA PRO A 156 -4.25 3.47 -27.75
C PRO A 156 -5.66 3.14 -27.22
N ARG A 157 -5.82 3.12 -25.91
CA ARG A 157 -7.09 2.76 -25.21
C ARG A 157 -7.54 1.31 -25.38
N PHE A 158 -6.70 0.44 -25.89
CA PHE A 158 -6.98 -1.00 -25.93
C PHE A 158 -7.22 -1.59 -24.53
N GLY A 159 -6.56 -1.06 -23.49
CA GLY A 159 -6.59 -1.61 -22.14
C GLY A 159 -5.52 -2.69 -21.97
N LYS A 160 -4.31 -2.42 -22.44
CA LYS A 160 -3.16 -3.34 -22.37
C LYS A 160 -2.93 -3.88 -20.95
N THR A 161 -2.90 -2.99 -19.97
CA THR A 161 -2.61 -3.33 -18.57
C THR A 161 -3.58 -4.38 -18.04
N LEU A 162 -4.90 -4.14 -18.20
CA LEU A 162 -5.92 -5.11 -17.79
C LEU A 162 -5.75 -6.45 -18.48
N SER A 163 -5.49 -6.43 -19.80
CA SER A 163 -5.32 -7.65 -20.60
C SER A 163 -4.07 -8.44 -20.18
N VAL A 164 -2.98 -7.74 -19.82
CA VAL A 164 -1.77 -8.37 -19.28
C VAL A 164 -2.07 -9.02 -17.92
N TYR A 165 -2.73 -8.31 -17.02
CA TYR A 165 -3.08 -8.87 -15.71
C TYR A 165 -4.01 -10.09 -15.82
N ASP A 166 -4.98 -10.02 -16.73
CA ASP A 166 -5.86 -11.16 -17.00
C ASP A 166 -5.11 -12.35 -17.60
N PHE A 167 -4.18 -12.11 -18.53
CA PHE A 167 -3.29 -13.14 -19.05
C PHE A 167 -2.47 -13.80 -17.94
N CYS A 168 -1.82 -13.02 -17.07
CA CYS A 168 -1.03 -13.55 -15.96
C CYS A 168 -1.87 -14.42 -15.03
N LYS A 169 -3.11 -14.01 -14.73
CA LYS A 169 -4.07 -14.84 -13.95
C LYS A 169 -4.39 -16.14 -14.68
N GLN A 170 -4.67 -16.09 -15.98
CA GLN A 170 -5.08 -17.27 -16.74
C GLN A 170 -3.97 -18.30 -16.93
N VAL A 171 -2.71 -17.91 -16.90
CA VAL A 171 -1.55 -18.81 -16.97
C VAL A 171 -0.99 -19.15 -15.58
N ASP A 172 -1.60 -18.61 -14.54
CA ASP A 172 -1.18 -18.80 -13.14
C ASP A 172 0.29 -18.39 -12.88
N ALA A 173 0.75 -17.33 -13.55
CA ALA A 173 2.12 -16.84 -13.40
C ALA A 173 2.43 -16.50 -11.94
N GLN A 174 3.54 -17.02 -11.42
CA GLN A 174 3.97 -16.77 -10.03
C GLN A 174 4.83 -15.51 -9.93
N THR A 175 5.62 -15.24 -10.98
CA THR A 175 6.54 -14.10 -11.05
C THR A 175 6.37 -13.36 -12.37
N VAL A 176 6.01 -12.08 -12.27
CA VAL A 176 5.77 -11.19 -13.42
C VAL A 176 6.66 -9.97 -13.29
N LEU A 177 7.50 -9.72 -14.29
CA LEU A 177 8.31 -8.51 -14.39
C LEU A 177 7.77 -7.59 -15.47
N ILE A 178 7.46 -6.36 -15.11
CA ILE A 178 6.99 -5.31 -16.02
C ILE A 178 8.08 -4.27 -16.16
N VAL A 179 8.60 -4.10 -17.37
CA VAL A 179 9.65 -3.15 -17.70
C VAL A 179 9.12 -2.07 -18.62
N THR A 180 9.36 -0.82 -18.28
CA THR A 180 8.99 0.33 -19.11
C THR A 180 10.15 1.30 -19.29
N ASN A 181 10.16 2.05 -20.38
CA ASN A 181 11.08 3.17 -20.54
C ASN A 181 10.55 4.48 -19.92
N ARG A 182 9.28 4.53 -19.52
CA ARG A 182 8.60 5.71 -18.99
C ARG A 182 8.13 5.52 -17.55
N PRO A 183 8.87 5.99 -16.54
CA PRO A 183 8.44 5.93 -15.14
C PRO A 183 7.06 6.54 -14.89
N ALA A 184 6.67 7.54 -15.70
CA ALA A 184 5.38 8.24 -15.55
C ALA A 184 4.15 7.33 -15.71
N ILE A 185 4.25 6.17 -16.40
CA ILE A 185 3.12 5.24 -16.52
C ILE A 185 2.99 4.28 -15.34
N ALA A 186 3.92 4.31 -14.39
CA ALA A 186 3.89 3.47 -13.20
C ALA A 186 2.55 3.58 -12.45
N ASN A 187 2.04 4.81 -12.30
CA ASN A 187 0.75 5.04 -11.65
C ASN A 187 -0.43 4.37 -12.37
N SER A 188 -0.38 4.26 -13.70
CA SER A 188 -1.43 3.57 -14.47
C SER A 188 -1.40 2.06 -14.21
N TRP A 189 -0.23 1.45 -14.23
CA TRP A 189 -0.04 0.03 -13.91
C TRP A 189 -0.47 -0.29 -12.48
N TYR A 190 -0.05 0.55 -11.53
CA TYR A 190 -0.43 0.42 -10.13
C TYR A 190 -1.94 0.59 -9.91
N SER A 191 -2.57 1.64 -10.51
CA SER A 191 -4.01 1.88 -10.36
C SER A 191 -4.83 0.71 -10.92
N ASP A 192 -4.43 0.14 -12.06
CA ASP A 192 -5.08 -1.02 -12.64
C ASP A 192 -4.82 -2.29 -11.81
N TYR A 193 -3.64 -2.44 -11.18
CA TYR A 193 -3.40 -3.51 -10.22
C TYR A 193 -4.38 -3.44 -9.04
N VAL A 194 -4.47 -2.28 -8.37
CA VAL A 194 -5.40 -2.07 -7.26
C VAL A 194 -6.84 -2.35 -7.68
N ARG A 195 -7.21 -1.90 -8.87
CA ARG A 195 -8.57 -1.98 -9.38
C ARG A 195 -8.99 -3.39 -9.80
N PHE A 196 -8.12 -4.15 -10.44
CA PHE A 196 -8.48 -5.41 -11.12
C PHE A 196 -7.88 -6.67 -10.52
N LEU A 197 -6.78 -6.56 -9.83
CA LEU A 197 -6.15 -7.67 -9.13
C LEU A 197 -6.32 -7.54 -7.61
N GLY A 198 -5.75 -6.52 -7.01
CA GLY A 198 -5.65 -6.38 -5.57
C GLY A 198 -4.91 -7.55 -4.91
N ARG A 199 -4.71 -7.46 -3.61
CA ARG A 199 -4.06 -8.55 -2.84
C ARG A 199 -4.88 -9.85 -2.80
N GLU A 200 -6.20 -9.75 -2.93
CA GLU A 200 -7.11 -10.90 -2.92
C GLU A 200 -6.86 -11.87 -4.09
N SER A 201 -6.19 -11.40 -5.14
CA SER A 201 -5.76 -12.25 -6.26
C SER A 201 -4.55 -13.14 -5.93
N GLY A 202 -3.94 -12.96 -4.75
CA GLY A 202 -2.68 -13.58 -4.37
C GLY A 202 -1.44 -12.89 -4.93
N TYR A 203 -1.58 -11.83 -5.73
CA TYR A 203 -0.45 -11.05 -6.24
C TYR A 203 -0.08 -9.89 -5.30
N LEU A 204 1.22 -9.72 -5.07
CA LEU A 204 1.80 -8.53 -4.41
C LEU A 204 2.51 -7.66 -5.45
N PHE A 205 2.34 -6.35 -5.34
CA PHE A 205 2.96 -5.38 -6.25
C PHE A 205 4.24 -4.82 -5.65
N VAL A 206 5.35 -5.03 -6.35
CA VAL A 206 6.69 -4.61 -5.92
C VAL A 206 7.20 -3.54 -6.87
N SER A 207 7.73 -2.45 -6.35
CA SER A 207 8.36 -1.42 -7.17
C SER A 207 9.29 -0.52 -6.36
N HIS A 208 10.38 -0.08 -7.00
CA HIS A 208 11.32 0.91 -6.48
C HIS A 208 11.22 2.26 -7.22
N VAL A 209 10.23 2.42 -8.10
CA VAL A 209 10.03 3.65 -8.88
C VAL A 209 9.55 4.79 -7.96
N ASP A 210 10.24 5.93 -7.96
CA ASP A 210 9.94 7.08 -7.10
C ASP A 210 8.49 7.55 -7.21
N ALA A 211 7.89 7.47 -8.40
CA ALA A 211 6.49 7.85 -8.64
C ALA A 211 5.48 6.99 -7.84
N LEU A 212 5.89 5.82 -7.37
CA LEU A 212 5.08 4.91 -6.57
C LEU A 212 5.50 4.89 -5.10
N ALA A 213 6.49 5.68 -4.71
CA ALA A 213 6.97 5.75 -3.33
C ALA A 213 5.84 6.16 -2.38
N GLY A 214 5.60 5.34 -1.36
CA GLY A 214 4.55 5.57 -0.36
C GLY A 214 3.13 5.25 -0.81
N GLN A 215 2.93 4.77 -2.03
CA GLN A 215 1.61 4.28 -2.45
C GLN A 215 1.18 3.07 -1.61
N PRO A 216 -0.11 2.96 -1.22
CA PRO A 216 -0.63 1.79 -0.53
C PRO A 216 -0.36 0.54 -1.36
N HIS A 217 0.05 -0.55 -0.71
CA HIS A 217 0.25 -1.85 -1.37
C HIS A 217 1.42 -1.95 -2.35
N VAL A 218 2.21 -0.90 -2.53
CA VAL A 218 3.50 -0.99 -3.19
C VAL A 218 4.53 -1.39 -2.15
N LEU A 219 5.17 -2.51 -2.38
CA LEU A 219 6.21 -3.06 -1.52
C LEU A 219 7.58 -2.80 -2.16
N ASP A 220 8.58 -2.62 -1.33
CA ASP A 220 9.96 -2.84 -1.72
C ASP A 220 10.33 -4.33 -1.57
N GLU A 221 11.54 -4.69 -1.92
CA GLU A 221 12.02 -6.08 -1.83
C GLU A 221 11.86 -6.65 -0.42
N GLN A 222 12.27 -5.91 0.60
CA GLN A 222 12.18 -6.37 1.98
C GLN A 222 10.72 -6.53 2.41
N GLY A 223 9.87 -5.59 2.07
CA GLY A 223 8.44 -5.66 2.36
C GLY A 223 7.74 -6.85 1.69
N TYR A 224 8.18 -7.23 0.49
CA TYR A 224 7.71 -8.44 -0.17
C TYR A 224 8.15 -9.71 0.58
N LEU A 225 9.43 -9.79 0.94
CA LEU A 225 9.97 -10.93 1.68
C LEU A 225 9.32 -11.09 3.05
N ASP A 226 9.10 -9.99 3.76
CA ASP A 226 8.41 -9.98 5.05
C ASP A 226 6.96 -10.44 4.92
N ALA A 227 6.24 -10.00 3.89
CA ALA A 227 4.87 -10.41 3.62
C ALA A 227 4.79 -11.90 3.24
N ALA A 228 5.75 -12.39 2.44
CA ALA A 228 5.84 -13.79 2.04
C ALA A 228 6.16 -14.71 3.24
N ALA A 229 7.02 -14.25 4.16
CA ALA A 229 7.38 -15.00 5.37
C ALA A 229 6.24 -15.08 6.40
N GLN A 230 5.34 -14.09 6.42
CA GLN A 230 4.22 -14.02 7.36
C GLN A 230 2.93 -14.65 6.83
N GLY A 231 2.85 -14.93 5.53
CA GLY A 231 1.68 -15.51 4.89
C GLY A 231 1.60 -17.02 5.08
N GLU A 232 0.38 -17.55 5.28
CA GLU A 232 0.10 -18.99 5.21
C GLU A 232 0.07 -19.48 3.75
N GLU A 233 -0.06 -18.57 2.79
CA GLU A 233 -0.11 -18.84 1.36
C GLU A 233 1.09 -18.21 0.64
N LEU A 234 1.54 -18.87 -0.43
CA LEU A 234 2.60 -18.37 -1.29
C LEU A 234 2.08 -17.19 -2.12
N TYR A 235 2.55 -15.99 -1.85
CA TYR A 235 2.20 -14.82 -2.64
C TYR A 235 2.94 -14.82 -3.98
N LYS A 236 2.18 -14.49 -5.04
CA LYS A 236 2.71 -14.24 -6.38
C LYS A 236 3.25 -12.82 -6.46
N ARG A 237 4.25 -12.61 -7.31
CA ARG A 237 4.93 -11.32 -7.45
C ARG A 237 4.61 -10.67 -8.78
N ILE A 238 4.22 -9.40 -8.74
CA ILE A 238 4.27 -8.48 -9.87
C ILE A 238 5.27 -7.40 -9.54
N GLU A 239 6.33 -7.30 -10.30
CA GLU A 239 7.32 -6.25 -10.12
C GLU A 239 7.33 -5.28 -11.29
N PHE A 240 7.29 -3.99 -10.96
CA PHE A 240 7.32 -2.92 -11.93
C PHE A 240 8.62 -2.12 -11.79
N VAL A 241 9.39 -2.04 -12.89
CA VAL A 241 10.67 -1.33 -12.95
C VAL A 241 10.73 -0.43 -14.19
N SER A 242 11.51 0.65 -14.10
CA SER A 242 11.82 1.45 -15.28
C SER A 242 13.21 1.12 -15.82
N LEU A 243 13.41 1.31 -17.13
CA LEU A 243 14.74 1.20 -17.73
C LEU A 243 15.75 2.20 -17.12
N GLN A 244 15.27 3.32 -16.58
CA GLN A 244 16.14 4.28 -15.88
C GLN A 244 16.68 3.69 -14.57
N ASP A 245 15.82 3.00 -13.80
CA ASP A 245 16.24 2.33 -12.58
C ASP A 245 17.20 1.19 -12.89
N MET A 246 16.93 0.41 -13.93
CA MET A 246 17.83 -0.66 -14.39
C MET A 246 19.20 -0.10 -14.82
N LYS A 247 19.23 0.93 -15.68
CA LYS A 247 20.49 1.57 -16.12
C LYS A 247 21.35 2.10 -14.97
N GLY A 248 20.75 2.52 -13.87
CA GLY A 248 21.47 2.94 -12.68
C GLY A 248 22.08 1.79 -11.88
N SER A 249 21.64 0.55 -12.09
CA SER A 249 22.11 -0.63 -11.37
C SER A 249 23.36 -1.24 -11.98
N LYS A 250 24.34 -1.63 -11.14
CA LYS A 250 25.57 -2.30 -11.58
C LYS A 250 25.33 -3.63 -12.33
N TYR A 251 24.20 -4.29 -12.05
CA TYR A 251 23.81 -5.54 -12.69
C TYR A 251 23.34 -5.34 -14.15
N PHE A 252 23.09 -4.09 -14.53
CA PHE A 252 22.70 -3.67 -15.88
C PHE A 252 23.64 -2.63 -16.47
N GLY A 253 24.90 -2.56 -15.97
CA GLY A 253 25.94 -1.68 -16.47
C GLY A 253 25.98 -0.28 -15.86
N GLY A 254 25.28 -0.03 -14.74
CA GLY A 254 25.32 1.20 -13.94
C GLY A 254 26.31 1.12 -12.79
N GLU A 255 26.16 2.03 -11.81
CA GLU A 255 27.10 2.20 -10.69
C GLU A 255 26.51 1.79 -9.34
N TYR A 256 25.19 1.78 -9.19
CA TYR A 256 24.49 1.57 -7.91
C TYR A 256 24.23 0.09 -7.65
N ASP A 257 24.43 -0.32 -6.38
CA ASP A 257 24.11 -1.67 -5.91
C ASP A 257 22.61 -1.78 -5.59
N LYS A 258 21.81 -2.00 -6.61
CA LYS A 258 20.35 -2.15 -6.51
C LYS A 258 19.84 -3.14 -7.56
N LEU A 259 18.64 -3.67 -7.32
CA LEU A 259 17.93 -4.56 -8.27
C LEU A 259 18.67 -5.87 -8.58
N GLN A 260 19.50 -6.38 -7.67
CA GLN A 260 20.22 -7.66 -7.83
C GLN A 260 19.24 -8.81 -8.05
N HIS A 261 18.15 -8.83 -7.29
CA HIS A 261 17.12 -9.86 -7.34
C HIS A 261 16.48 -10.02 -8.72
N LEU A 262 16.44 -8.95 -9.55
CA LEU A 262 15.93 -9.08 -10.93
C LEU A 262 16.73 -10.06 -11.78
N THR A 263 18.00 -10.24 -11.50
CA THR A 263 18.89 -11.16 -12.23
C THR A 263 18.96 -12.54 -11.60
N GLU A 264 18.52 -12.68 -10.36
CA GLU A 264 18.57 -13.93 -9.59
C GLU A 264 17.26 -14.69 -9.63
N LEU A 265 16.14 -13.99 -9.84
CA LEU A 265 14.82 -14.58 -9.93
C LEU A 265 14.55 -15.15 -11.33
N ASN A 266 13.81 -16.26 -11.36
CA ASN A 266 13.20 -16.74 -12.58
C ASN A 266 11.84 -16.06 -12.78
N TRP A 267 11.63 -15.47 -13.94
CA TRP A 267 10.41 -14.76 -14.29
C TRP A 267 9.54 -15.62 -15.22
N ASP A 268 8.30 -15.90 -14.80
CA ASP A 268 7.35 -16.63 -15.65
C ASP A 268 6.88 -15.77 -16.82
N VAL A 269 6.70 -14.47 -16.57
CA VAL A 269 6.27 -13.52 -17.59
C VAL A 269 7.12 -12.24 -17.50
N LEU A 270 7.73 -11.86 -18.63
CA LEU A 270 8.36 -10.57 -18.83
C LEU A 270 7.51 -9.72 -19.75
N VAL A 271 7.06 -8.58 -19.28
CA VAL A 271 6.29 -7.59 -20.04
C VAL A 271 7.18 -6.39 -20.34
N ILE A 272 7.36 -6.08 -21.62
CA ILE A 272 8.04 -4.85 -22.04
C ILE A 272 6.98 -3.91 -22.59
N ASP A 273 6.66 -2.86 -21.83
CA ASP A 273 5.70 -1.85 -22.23
C ASP A 273 6.43 -0.65 -22.86
N GLU A 274 6.66 -0.73 -24.14
CA GLU A 274 7.19 0.37 -24.94
C GLU A 274 6.05 1.06 -25.71
N GLU A 275 5.87 2.36 -25.50
CA GLU A 275 5.35 3.17 -26.59
C GLU A 275 6.45 3.21 -27.68
N ILE A 276 6.29 2.43 -28.72
CA ILE A 276 7.11 2.57 -29.94
C ILE A 276 6.87 4.00 -30.42
N GLY A 277 7.79 4.90 -30.05
CA GLY A 277 7.84 6.23 -30.62
C GLY A 277 7.88 6.07 -32.14
N ARG A 278 7.07 6.83 -32.88
CA ARG A 278 7.07 6.85 -34.32
C ARG A 278 8.53 6.90 -34.78
N ALA A 279 9.00 5.82 -35.38
CA ALA A 279 10.22 5.89 -36.17
C ALA A 279 9.97 6.95 -37.21
N HIS A 280 10.66 8.08 -37.14
CA HIS A 280 10.76 8.99 -38.25
C HIS A 280 11.58 8.25 -39.32
N VAL A 281 10.91 7.78 -40.32
CA VAL A 281 11.51 7.41 -41.60
C VAL A 281 11.83 8.69 -42.35
#